data_9e66c916fd2e2845865350ac8b107093
#
_entry.id   9e66c916fd2e2845865350ac8b107093
#
_cell.length_a   1.000
_cell.length_b   1.000
_cell.length_c   1.000
_cell.angle_alpha   90.00
_cell.angle_beta   90.00
_cell.angle_gamma   90.00
#
_symmetry.space_group_name_H-M   'P 1'
#
loop_
_entity.id
_entity.type
_entity.pdbx_description
1 polymer ?
#
loop_
_entity_poly.entity_id
_entity_poly.type
_entity_poly.pdbx_seq_one_letter_code
_entity_poly.pdbx_strand_id
1 'polypeptide(L)'
;MTAPEDILPALDDAGLDAALEALLLVVDAPTDEEQLASALEQPVERVRAALPRLSDAYAVAGRGIDLRRTGGGWRFYTRDAYAPYVERFLLDGQRARLTRAALETLAVVAYRQPVTRARVAAVRGVNCDGVLRTLLTRGLIQEVGTEPATQGTLFATTELFLERLGLASLADLPSLAPLLPDIDAIDEL
;
A
#
# COMPACT_ATOMS: atom_id res chain seq x y z
N MET A 1 43.02 7.99 -18.39
CA MET A 1 42.06 9.00 -18.79
C MET A 1 40.89 8.81 -17.82
N THR A 2 40.98 9.49 -16.64
CA THR A 2 40.02 9.41 -15.55
C THR A 2 38.76 10.14 -16.03
N ALA A 3 37.61 9.46 -16.01
CA ALA A 3 36.35 10.13 -16.27
C ALA A 3 36.18 11.27 -15.25
N PRO A 4 35.57 12.42 -15.62
CA PRO A 4 35.27 13.46 -14.65
C PRO A 4 34.40 12.85 -13.55
N GLU A 5 34.82 13.00 -12.30
CA GLU A 5 33.93 12.77 -11.15
C GLU A 5 32.74 13.72 -11.33
N ASP A 6 31.56 13.17 -11.62
CA ASP A 6 30.30 13.90 -11.65
C ASP A 6 29.99 14.35 -10.20
N ILE A 7 30.59 15.48 -9.81
CA ILE A 7 30.30 16.12 -8.51
C ILE A 7 28.88 16.67 -8.62
N LEU A 8 27.95 16.00 -7.96
CA LEU A 8 26.59 16.49 -7.86
C LEU A 8 26.56 17.89 -7.22
N PRO A 9 25.74 18.84 -7.71
CA PRO A 9 25.67 20.16 -7.14
C PRO A 9 25.19 20.11 -5.68
N ALA A 10 25.73 20.98 -4.83
CA ALA A 10 25.29 21.08 -3.45
C ALA A 10 23.82 21.49 -3.41
N LEU A 11 22.99 20.71 -2.71
CA LEU A 11 21.56 20.93 -2.57
C LEU A 11 21.25 21.76 -1.31
N ASP A 12 20.62 22.91 -1.44
CA ASP A 12 19.89 23.56 -0.35
C ASP A 12 18.59 22.78 -0.05
N ASP A 13 17.75 23.27 0.86
CA ASP A 13 16.53 22.52 1.24
C ASP A 13 15.49 22.49 0.11
N ALA A 14 15.38 23.53 -0.67
CA ALA A 14 14.49 23.59 -1.83
C ALA A 14 14.99 22.66 -2.96
N GLY A 15 16.30 22.64 -3.18
CA GLY A 15 16.95 21.75 -4.12
C GLY A 15 16.81 20.26 -3.71
N LEU A 16 16.90 19.99 -2.41
CA LEU A 16 16.66 18.63 -1.87
C LEU A 16 15.20 18.19 -2.10
N ASP A 17 14.23 19.04 -1.81
CA ASP A 17 12.82 18.74 -2.04
C ASP A 17 12.56 18.46 -3.52
N ALA A 18 13.09 19.28 -4.44
CA ALA A 18 12.94 19.08 -5.88
C ALA A 18 13.64 17.79 -6.38
N ALA A 19 14.81 17.45 -5.83
CA ALA A 19 15.51 16.22 -6.17
C ALA A 19 14.77 14.97 -5.67
N LEU A 20 14.19 15.03 -4.47
CA LEU A 20 13.33 13.97 -3.93
C LEU A 20 12.08 13.77 -4.79
N GLU A 21 11.42 14.86 -5.23
CA GLU A 21 10.30 14.79 -6.17
C GLU A 21 10.70 14.06 -7.47
N ALA A 22 11.85 14.40 -8.03
CA ALA A 22 12.33 13.80 -9.27
C ALA A 22 12.61 12.30 -9.11
N LEU A 23 13.26 11.87 -8.01
CA LEU A 23 13.50 10.46 -7.72
C LEU A 23 12.20 9.70 -7.50
N LEU A 24 11.30 10.23 -6.67
CA LEU A 24 10.02 9.61 -6.35
C LEU A 24 9.06 9.52 -7.56
N LEU A 25 9.29 10.33 -8.60
CA LEU A 25 8.53 10.26 -9.85
C LEU A 25 8.95 9.06 -10.71
N VAL A 26 10.21 8.66 -10.66
CA VAL A 26 10.77 7.62 -11.56
C VAL A 26 10.82 6.23 -10.92
N VAL A 27 10.64 6.11 -9.61
CA VAL A 27 10.65 4.80 -8.95
C VAL A 27 9.32 4.06 -9.14
N ASP A 28 9.42 2.74 -9.36
CA ASP A 28 8.25 1.88 -9.59
C ASP A 28 7.65 1.32 -8.29
N ALA A 29 8.39 1.35 -7.19
CA ALA A 29 8.01 0.82 -5.89
C ALA A 29 8.29 1.85 -4.77
N PRO A 30 7.65 1.69 -3.58
CA PRO A 30 8.00 2.48 -2.42
C PRO A 30 9.49 2.38 -2.11
N THR A 31 10.13 3.51 -1.86
CA THR A 31 11.59 3.61 -1.68
C THR A 31 11.89 4.15 -0.29
N ASP A 32 12.80 3.49 0.42
CA ASP A 32 13.20 3.86 1.77
C ASP A 32 14.10 5.11 1.82
N GLU A 33 14.24 5.70 3.01
CA GLU A 33 15.00 6.91 3.24
C GLU A 33 16.49 6.72 2.96
N GLU A 34 17.03 5.54 3.22
CA GLU A 34 18.43 5.16 3.01
C GLU A 34 18.78 5.12 1.53
N GLN A 35 17.93 4.55 0.71
CA GLN A 35 18.10 4.51 -0.75
C GLN A 35 18.02 5.89 -1.37
N LEU A 36 17.04 6.71 -0.96
CA LEU A 36 16.91 8.09 -1.42
C LEU A 36 18.13 8.93 -1.01
N ALA A 37 18.59 8.80 0.23
CA ALA A 37 19.76 9.48 0.75
C ALA A 37 21.03 9.12 0.01
N SER A 38 21.21 7.81 -0.27
CA SER A 38 22.35 7.31 -1.05
C SER A 38 22.35 7.87 -2.48
N ALA A 39 21.20 7.87 -3.14
CA ALA A 39 21.07 8.37 -4.52
C ALA A 39 21.35 9.88 -4.63
N LEU A 40 21.07 10.65 -3.58
CA LEU A 40 21.27 12.11 -3.53
C LEU A 40 22.61 12.50 -2.88
N GLU A 41 23.39 11.54 -2.39
CA GLU A 41 24.63 11.78 -1.61
C GLU A 41 24.37 12.73 -0.41
N GLN A 42 23.22 12.54 0.25
CA GLN A 42 22.81 13.36 1.39
C GLN A 42 22.74 12.51 2.69
N PRO A 43 22.92 13.16 3.87
CA PRO A 43 22.68 12.50 5.13
C PRO A 43 21.24 11.95 5.24
N VAL A 44 21.06 10.71 5.70
CA VAL A 44 19.73 10.06 5.85
C VAL A 44 18.80 10.89 6.72
N GLU A 45 19.31 11.49 7.81
CA GLU A 45 18.53 12.31 8.71
C GLU A 45 17.96 13.57 8.02
N ARG A 46 18.69 14.13 7.05
CA ARG A 46 18.24 15.27 6.25
C ARG A 46 17.09 14.87 5.33
N VAL A 47 17.21 13.72 4.68
CA VAL A 47 16.14 13.14 3.81
C VAL A 47 14.91 12.77 4.64
N ARG A 48 15.11 12.13 5.81
CA ARG A 48 14.04 11.76 6.75
C ARG A 48 13.25 12.97 7.23
N ALA A 49 13.89 14.13 7.43
CA ALA A 49 13.21 15.36 7.81
C ALA A 49 12.51 16.05 6.62
N ALA A 50 13.02 15.91 5.39
CA ALA A 50 12.48 16.54 4.19
C ALA A 50 11.18 15.85 3.72
N LEU A 51 11.09 14.53 3.76
CA LEU A 51 9.97 13.77 3.20
C LEU A 51 8.60 14.09 3.83
N PRO A 52 8.44 14.16 5.17
CA PRO A 52 7.18 14.61 5.76
C PRO A 52 6.83 16.05 5.40
N ARG A 53 7.82 16.97 5.39
CA ARG A 53 7.63 18.36 4.99
C ARG A 53 7.12 18.45 3.54
N LEU A 54 7.71 17.65 2.64
CA LEU A 54 7.30 17.58 1.24
C LEU A 54 5.87 17.03 1.12
N SER A 55 5.54 15.98 1.88
CA SER A 55 4.18 15.41 1.95
C SER A 55 3.15 16.46 2.37
N ASP A 56 3.44 17.23 3.44
CA ASP A 56 2.58 18.30 3.93
C ASP A 56 2.41 19.43 2.90
N ALA A 57 3.47 19.77 2.17
CA ALA A 57 3.41 20.78 1.11
C ALA A 57 2.46 20.36 -0.02
N TYR A 58 2.48 19.09 -0.45
CA TYR A 58 1.53 18.54 -1.42
C TYR A 58 0.10 18.57 -0.88
N ALA A 59 -0.09 18.25 0.40
CA ALA A 59 -1.40 18.26 1.05
C ALA A 59 -1.99 19.67 1.07
N VAL A 60 -1.21 20.67 1.52
CA VAL A 60 -1.62 22.09 1.60
C VAL A 60 -1.88 22.66 0.21
N ALA A 61 -1.03 22.36 -0.77
CA ALA A 61 -1.18 22.87 -2.13
C ALA A 61 -2.37 22.27 -2.89
N GLY A 62 -3.08 21.27 -2.35
CA GLY A 62 -4.24 20.65 -3.00
C GLY A 62 -3.90 19.98 -4.34
N ARG A 63 -2.67 19.45 -4.48
CA ARG A 63 -2.24 18.78 -5.71
C ARG A 63 -3.05 17.51 -5.98
N GLY A 64 -3.05 17.02 -7.20
CA GLY A 64 -3.75 15.77 -7.58
C GLY A 64 -3.07 14.49 -7.11
N ILE A 65 -1.90 14.61 -6.50
CA ILE A 65 -1.10 13.52 -5.94
C ILE A 65 -0.75 13.80 -4.48
N ASP A 66 -0.53 12.73 -3.72
CA ASP A 66 -0.04 12.74 -2.34
C ASP A 66 1.27 11.97 -2.26
N LEU A 67 2.22 12.45 -1.48
CA LEU A 67 3.39 11.70 -1.07
C LEU A 67 3.05 10.97 0.25
N ARG A 68 3.09 9.63 0.25
CA ARG A 68 2.73 8.82 1.42
C ARG A 68 3.86 7.86 1.79
N ARG A 69 4.00 7.63 3.09
CA ARG A 69 4.83 6.54 3.61
C ARG A 69 3.98 5.27 3.66
N THR A 70 4.50 4.17 3.09
CA THR A 70 3.88 2.84 3.11
C THR A 70 4.84 1.83 3.72
N GLY A 71 4.46 0.57 3.84
CA GLY A 71 5.30 -0.46 4.46
C GLY A 71 6.70 -0.61 3.85
N GLY A 72 6.85 -0.33 2.55
CA GLY A 72 8.13 -0.40 1.83
C GLY A 72 8.88 0.92 1.68
N GLY A 73 8.38 2.04 2.22
CA GLY A 73 9.01 3.36 2.07
C GLY A 73 8.05 4.45 1.57
N TRP A 74 8.59 5.44 0.86
CA TRP A 74 7.85 6.60 0.36
C TRP A 74 7.51 6.45 -1.12
N ARG A 75 6.29 6.89 -1.50
CA ARG A 75 5.81 6.88 -2.88
C ARG A 75 4.72 7.93 -3.11
N PHE A 76 4.62 8.39 -4.37
CA PHE A 76 3.47 9.19 -4.81
C PHE A 76 2.25 8.33 -5.10
N TYR A 77 1.10 8.82 -4.69
CA TYR A 77 -0.23 8.27 -4.98
C TYR A 77 -1.12 9.35 -5.57
N THR A 78 -2.07 8.95 -6.40
CA THR A 78 -3.15 9.85 -6.81
C THR A 78 -4.11 10.06 -5.65
N ARG A 79 -4.61 11.29 -5.46
CA ARG A 79 -5.60 11.58 -4.42
C ARG A 79 -6.92 10.90 -4.72
N ASP A 80 -7.57 10.42 -3.67
CA ASP A 80 -8.86 9.71 -3.73
C ASP A 80 -9.97 10.58 -4.36
N ALA A 81 -9.91 11.90 -4.17
CA ALA A 81 -10.83 12.86 -4.80
C ALA A 81 -10.84 12.77 -6.34
N TYR A 82 -9.75 12.30 -6.94
CA TYR A 82 -9.60 12.16 -8.39
C TYR A 82 -9.69 10.71 -8.86
N ALA A 83 -9.97 9.76 -7.97
CA ALA A 83 -10.10 8.34 -8.31
C ALA A 83 -11.05 8.07 -9.48
N PRO A 84 -12.23 8.71 -9.63
CA PRO A 84 -13.12 8.47 -10.76
C PRO A 84 -12.49 8.78 -12.13
N TYR A 85 -11.63 9.82 -12.19
CA TYR A 85 -10.94 10.18 -13.45
C TYR A 85 -9.83 9.21 -13.77
N VAL A 86 -9.03 8.83 -12.75
CA VAL A 86 -7.94 7.85 -12.89
C VAL A 86 -8.50 6.49 -13.29
N GLU A 87 -9.58 6.04 -12.64
CA GLU A 87 -10.25 4.80 -12.97
C GLU A 87 -10.77 4.78 -14.42
N ARG A 88 -11.42 5.86 -14.83
CA ARG A 88 -11.91 6.00 -16.21
C ARG A 88 -10.77 5.90 -17.24
N PHE A 89 -9.65 6.56 -16.99
CA PHE A 89 -8.46 6.51 -17.82
C PHE A 89 -7.85 5.09 -17.89
N LEU A 90 -7.82 4.39 -16.73
CA LEU A 90 -7.27 3.03 -16.64
C LEU A 90 -8.21 1.94 -17.18
N LEU A 91 -9.53 2.21 -17.26
CA LEU A 91 -10.52 1.27 -17.82
C LEU A 91 -10.32 1.03 -19.31
N ASP A 92 -9.74 1.98 -20.05
CA ASP A 92 -9.34 1.80 -21.43
C ASP A 92 -8.13 0.85 -21.60
N GLY A 93 -7.48 0.46 -20.50
CA GLY A 93 -6.34 -0.46 -20.44
C GLY A 93 -6.55 -1.59 -19.43
N GLN A 94 -7.29 -2.62 -19.78
CA GLN A 94 -7.42 -3.98 -19.23
C GLN A 94 -6.59 -4.36 -17.98
N ARG A 95 -6.83 -3.75 -16.82
CA ARG A 95 -6.49 -4.37 -15.54
C ARG A 95 -7.79 -4.79 -14.87
N ALA A 96 -8.15 -6.07 -15.01
CA ALA A 96 -9.34 -6.65 -14.40
C ALA A 96 -9.39 -6.28 -12.90
N ARG A 97 -10.38 -5.47 -12.51
CA ARG A 97 -10.64 -5.14 -11.10
C ARG A 97 -10.85 -6.43 -10.30
N LEU A 98 -10.53 -6.41 -9.03
CA LEU A 98 -10.98 -7.47 -8.14
C LEU A 98 -12.51 -7.47 -8.11
N THR A 99 -13.10 -8.64 -8.22
CA THR A 99 -14.55 -8.79 -8.05
C THR A 99 -14.93 -8.44 -6.60
N ARG A 100 -16.18 -8.12 -6.34
CA ARG A 100 -16.69 -7.90 -4.99
C ARG A 100 -16.38 -9.09 -4.07
N ALA A 101 -16.57 -10.32 -4.54
CA ALA A 101 -16.23 -11.53 -3.81
C ALA A 101 -14.73 -11.61 -3.47
N ALA A 102 -13.85 -11.17 -4.38
CA ALA A 102 -12.41 -11.13 -4.13
C ALA A 102 -12.03 -10.06 -3.09
N LEU A 103 -12.64 -8.88 -3.14
CA LEU A 103 -12.44 -7.81 -2.14
C LEU A 103 -12.90 -8.25 -0.75
N GLU A 104 -14.07 -8.85 -0.64
CA GLU A 104 -14.61 -9.36 0.62
C GLU A 104 -13.71 -10.48 1.21
N THR A 105 -13.19 -11.38 0.37
CA THR A 105 -12.26 -12.44 0.79
C THR A 105 -10.91 -11.85 1.22
N LEU A 106 -10.40 -10.86 0.49
CA LEU A 106 -9.16 -10.15 0.85
C LEU A 106 -9.32 -9.43 2.19
N ALA A 107 -10.47 -8.80 2.44
CA ALA A 107 -10.78 -8.17 3.73
C ALA A 107 -10.75 -9.20 4.88
N VAL A 108 -11.36 -10.39 4.70
CA VAL A 108 -11.30 -11.44 5.73
C VAL A 108 -9.85 -11.82 6.03
N VAL A 109 -9.00 -11.98 5.00
CA VAL A 109 -7.57 -12.26 5.23
C VAL A 109 -6.92 -11.09 5.98
N ALA A 110 -7.09 -9.86 5.54
CA ALA A 110 -6.45 -8.68 6.12
C ALA A 110 -6.76 -8.49 7.62
N TYR A 111 -8.02 -8.70 8.01
CA TYR A 111 -8.45 -8.51 9.41
C TYR A 111 -8.27 -9.73 10.33
N ARG A 112 -8.06 -10.93 9.75
CA ARG A 112 -7.99 -12.19 10.52
C ARG A 112 -6.65 -12.91 10.40
N GLN A 113 -5.70 -12.36 9.67
CA GLN A 113 -4.39 -12.97 9.45
C GLN A 113 -3.58 -13.16 10.76
N PRO A 114 -2.78 -14.24 10.85
CA PRO A 114 -2.69 -15.33 9.88
C PRO A 114 -3.93 -16.24 9.94
N VAL A 115 -4.48 -16.62 8.79
CA VAL A 115 -5.77 -17.31 8.69
C VAL A 115 -5.73 -18.47 7.70
N THR A 116 -6.38 -19.60 8.05
CA THR A 116 -6.48 -20.75 7.15
C THR A 116 -7.61 -20.58 6.14
N ARG A 117 -7.50 -21.29 5.00
CA ARG A 117 -8.55 -21.36 3.97
C ARG A 117 -9.92 -21.76 4.56
N ALA A 118 -9.93 -22.76 5.45
CA ALA A 118 -11.17 -23.23 6.09
C ALA A 118 -11.85 -22.12 6.89
N ARG A 119 -11.07 -21.33 7.65
CA ARG A 119 -11.61 -20.18 8.41
C ARG A 119 -12.11 -19.06 7.50
N VAL A 120 -11.40 -18.79 6.39
CA VAL A 120 -11.86 -17.82 5.39
C VAL A 120 -13.19 -18.26 4.80
N ALA A 121 -13.31 -19.53 4.37
CA ALA A 121 -14.53 -20.10 3.82
C ALA A 121 -15.68 -20.07 4.84
N ALA A 122 -15.41 -20.35 6.12
CA ALA A 122 -16.42 -20.27 7.18
C ALA A 122 -16.98 -18.85 7.39
N VAL A 123 -16.10 -17.83 7.38
CA VAL A 123 -16.53 -16.42 7.49
C VAL A 123 -17.32 -15.98 6.25
N ARG A 124 -16.90 -16.42 5.07
CA ARG A 124 -17.54 -16.06 3.79
C ARG A 124 -18.84 -16.82 3.51
N GLY A 125 -19.06 -17.98 4.16
CA GLY A 125 -20.20 -18.86 3.90
C GLY A 125 -20.14 -19.58 2.54
N VAL A 126 -19.03 -19.48 1.80
CA VAL A 126 -18.84 -20.07 0.46
C VAL A 126 -17.42 -20.57 0.25
N ASN A 127 -17.24 -21.44 -0.76
CA ASN A 127 -15.90 -21.86 -1.17
C ASN A 127 -15.10 -20.68 -1.74
N CYS A 128 -13.91 -20.44 -1.19
CA CYS A 128 -13.03 -19.33 -1.55
C CYS A 128 -11.75 -19.77 -2.30
N ASP A 129 -11.61 -21.06 -2.69
CA ASP A 129 -10.37 -21.60 -3.26
C ASP A 129 -9.91 -20.84 -4.52
N GLY A 130 -10.83 -20.58 -5.45
CA GLY A 130 -10.53 -19.87 -6.68
C GLY A 130 -10.14 -18.39 -6.41
N VAL A 131 -10.79 -17.78 -5.43
CA VAL A 131 -10.53 -16.39 -5.05
C VAL A 131 -9.17 -16.29 -4.36
N LEU A 132 -8.85 -17.14 -3.41
CA LEU A 132 -7.56 -17.19 -2.73
C LEU A 132 -6.42 -17.40 -3.73
N ARG A 133 -6.58 -18.31 -4.69
CA ARG A 133 -5.61 -18.51 -5.78
C ARG A 133 -5.41 -17.22 -6.60
N THR A 134 -6.49 -16.51 -6.93
CA THR A 134 -6.41 -15.23 -7.64
C THR A 134 -5.64 -14.19 -6.83
N LEU A 135 -5.90 -14.09 -5.52
CA LEU A 135 -5.22 -13.14 -4.63
C LEU A 135 -3.73 -13.47 -4.48
N LEU A 136 -3.37 -14.76 -4.37
CA LEU A 136 -1.98 -15.24 -4.40
C LEU A 136 -1.28 -14.89 -5.71
N THR A 137 -1.90 -15.21 -6.86
CA THR A 137 -1.34 -14.90 -8.19
C THR A 137 -1.13 -13.41 -8.41
N ARG A 138 -1.97 -12.57 -7.79
CA ARG A 138 -1.84 -11.10 -7.83
C ARG A 138 -0.86 -10.56 -6.78
N GLY A 139 -0.28 -11.41 -5.95
CA GLY A 139 0.67 -11.03 -4.92
C GLY A 139 0.06 -10.21 -3.77
N LEU A 140 -1.27 -10.21 -3.60
CA LEU A 140 -1.94 -9.45 -2.52
C LEU A 140 -1.94 -10.20 -1.19
N ILE A 141 -1.85 -11.53 -1.23
CA ILE A 141 -1.68 -12.39 -0.08
C ILE A 141 -0.53 -13.36 -0.33
N GLN A 142 -0.01 -13.96 0.73
CA GLN A 142 1.06 -14.95 0.72
C GLN A 142 0.80 -16.05 1.74
N GLU A 143 1.45 -17.19 1.54
CA GLU A 143 1.49 -18.28 2.51
C GLU A 143 2.57 -17.97 3.54
N VAL A 144 2.20 -17.99 4.84
CA VAL A 144 3.13 -17.63 5.93
C VAL A 144 3.43 -18.79 6.88
N GLY A 145 2.93 -19.97 6.58
CA GLY A 145 3.18 -21.19 7.37
C GLY A 145 2.01 -22.16 7.36
N THR A 146 2.00 -23.01 8.36
CA THR A 146 1.00 -24.07 8.51
C THR A 146 0.45 -24.04 9.93
N GLU A 147 -0.87 -24.16 10.09
CA GLU A 147 -1.50 -24.25 11.41
C GLU A 147 -1.21 -25.62 12.03
N PRO A 148 -0.59 -25.68 13.23
CA PRO A 148 -0.15 -26.96 13.81
C PRO A 148 -1.28 -27.98 14.03
N ALA A 149 -2.48 -27.51 14.38
CA ALA A 149 -3.61 -28.35 14.74
C ALA A 149 -4.28 -29.01 13.53
N THR A 150 -4.35 -28.31 12.39
CA THR A 150 -5.12 -28.75 11.21
C THR A 150 -4.24 -29.06 9.99
N GLN A 151 -2.95 -28.74 10.06
CA GLN A 151 -2.01 -28.77 8.93
C GLN A 151 -2.46 -27.88 7.75
N GLY A 152 -3.37 -26.94 8.00
CA GLY A 152 -3.88 -26.01 6.99
C GLY A 152 -2.89 -24.88 6.73
N THR A 153 -2.67 -24.53 5.46
CA THR A 153 -1.86 -23.37 5.06
C THR A 153 -2.43 -22.08 5.65
N LEU A 154 -1.56 -21.27 6.24
CA LEU A 154 -1.88 -19.94 6.77
C LEU A 154 -1.57 -18.87 5.73
N PHE A 155 -2.51 -17.95 5.55
CA PHE A 155 -2.41 -16.81 4.64
C PHE A 155 -2.32 -15.52 5.40
N ALA A 156 -1.52 -14.59 4.87
CA ALA A 156 -1.43 -13.20 5.32
C ALA A 156 -1.34 -12.26 4.11
N THR A 157 -1.60 -10.99 4.31
CA THR A 157 -1.39 -9.95 3.30
C THR A 157 0.10 -9.69 3.08
N THR A 158 0.44 -9.09 1.94
CA THR A 158 1.80 -8.74 1.54
C THR A 158 2.05 -7.23 1.70
N GLU A 159 3.29 -6.81 1.52
CA GLU A 159 3.62 -5.37 1.39
C GLU A 159 2.92 -4.74 0.19
N LEU A 160 2.80 -5.45 -0.93
CA LEU A 160 2.04 -4.99 -2.09
C LEU A 160 0.58 -4.67 -1.76
N PHE A 161 -0.05 -5.40 -0.84
CA PHE A 161 -1.39 -5.07 -0.33
C PHE A 161 -1.40 -3.70 0.35
N LEU A 162 -0.46 -3.42 1.25
CA LEU A 162 -0.32 -2.12 1.92
C LEU A 162 -0.04 -1.01 0.91
N GLU A 163 0.89 -1.25 -0.01
CA GLU A 163 1.22 -0.33 -1.09
C GLU A 163 -0.02 0.04 -1.92
N ARG A 164 -0.81 -0.95 -2.33
CA ARG A 164 -2.02 -0.73 -3.14
C ARG A 164 -3.11 0.07 -2.43
N LEU A 165 -3.15 -0.01 -1.11
CA LEU A 165 -4.08 0.76 -0.28
C LEU A 165 -3.47 2.09 0.20
N GLY A 166 -2.17 2.33 -0.02
CA GLY A 166 -1.47 3.52 0.47
C GLY A 166 -1.38 3.56 2.00
N LEU A 167 -1.27 2.40 2.66
CA LEU A 167 -1.17 2.26 4.11
C LEU A 167 0.27 2.01 4.54
N ALA A 168 0.67 2.58 5.67
CA ALA A 168 1.99 2.33 6.25
C ALA A 168 2.05 0.98 6.98
N SER A 169 0.93 0.54 7.53
CA SER A 169 0.84 -0.70 8.31
C SER A 169 -0.60 -1.24 8.35
N LEU A 170 -0.76 -2.48 8.83
CA LEU A 170 -2.09 -3.08 9.06
C LEU A 170 -2.89 -2.35 10.15
N ALA A 171 -2.21 -1.64 11.06
CA ALA A 171 -2.88 -0.85 12.09
C ALA A 171 -3.66 0.35 11.53
N ASP A 172 -3.33 0.77 10.31
CA ASP A 172 -4.01 1.88 9.61
C ASP A 172 -5.30 1.43 8.90
N LEU A 173 -5.61 0.12 8.92
CA LEU A 173 -6.89 -0.37 8.42
C LEU A 173 -8.05 0.20 9.25
N PRO A 174 -9.15 0.64 8.60
CA PRO A 174 -10.33 1.15 9.31
C PRO A 174 -10.86 0.15 10.35
N SER A 175 -11.29 0.63 11.52
CA SER A 175 -11.97 -0.21 12.50
C SER A 175 -13.29 -0.75 11.91
N LEU A 176 -13.58 -2.04 12.15
CA LEU A 176 -14.84 -2.65 11.73
C LEU A 176 -16.03 -2.22 12.61
N ALA A 177 -15.78 -1.75 13.83
CA ALA A 177 -16.83 -1.44 14.79
C ALA A 177 -17.90 -0.45 14.26
N PRO A 178 -17.54 0.65 13.55
CA PRO A 178 -18.54 1.56 12.99
C PRO A 178 -19.32 0.99 11.79
N LEU A 179 -18.88 -0.15 11.24
CA LEU A 179 -19.47 -0.79 10.07
C LEU A 179 -20.38 -1.98 10.44
N LEU A 180 -20.40 -2.35 11.72
CA LEU A 180 -21.29 -3.39 12.23
C LEU A 180 -22.62 -2.74 12.61
N PRO A 181 -23.78 -3.41 12.33
CA PRO A 181 -25.07 -2.95 12.85
C PRO A 181 -25.02 -2.85 14.37
N ASP A 182 -25.64 -1.84 14.96
CA ASP A 182 -25.86 -1.79 16.40
C ASP A 182 -26.61 -3.05 16.85
N ILE A 183 -26.16 -3.63 17.96
CA ILE A 183 -26.78 -4.85 18.51
C ILE A 183 -28.26 -4.62 18.80
N ASP A 184 -28.62 -3.39 19.20
CA ASP A 184 -30.02 -2.99 19.47
C ASP A 184 -30.90 -2.96 18.20
N ALA A 185 -30.32 -2.87 17.00
CA ALA A 185 -31.04 -2.92 15.72
C ALA A 185 -31.36 -4.35 15.25
N ILE A 186 -30.77 -5.37 15.88
CA ILE A 186 -30.97 -6.78 15.51
C ILE A 186 -32.20 -7.38 16.22
N ASP A 187 -32.58 -6.84 17.36
CA ASP A 187 -33.74 -7.30 18.15
C ASP A 187 -35.08 -6.78 17.59
N GLU A 188 -35.10 -5.91 16.56
CA GLU A 188 -36.30 -5.38 15.90
C GLU A 188 -36.65 -6.10 14.59
N LEU A 189 -35.97 -7.20 14.21
CA LEU A 189 -36.25 -8.03 13.03
C LEU A 189 -36.87 -9.38 13.41
#